data_3472c81f7e37b434e927753e67c0837c
#
_entry.id   3472c81f7e37b434e927753e67c0837c
#
_cell.length_a   1.000
_cell.length_b   1.000
_cell.length_c   1.000
_cell.angle_alpha   90.00
_cell.angle_beta   90.00
_cell.angle_gamma   90.00
#
_symmetry.space_group_name_H-M   'P 1'
#
loop_
_entity.id
_entity.type
_entity.pdbx_description
1 polymer ?
#
loop_
_entity_poly.entity_id
_entity_poly.type
_entity_poly.pdbx_seq_one_letter_code
_entity_poly.pdbx_strand_id
1 'polypeptide(L)'
;HKFSESKVIAPILIATKYQKQSSIIQKSVYNDKVLNPLVTGEGGIQELIGKVINLYPDEEDIDSNWTISPYAPTPTIIEAARTLYESHSVEDITRHEADKVMTDTTIAYILEVIKRSKENGEKSICFVTGVPGAGKTLVGLDVAVKQTYQGTDAPILDEGAIYLSGNGPLVAVLNEALALDNYTKCRSRGEKKNKSDSKREVSKFIQIIHRYRDTMLAKIKNPVENGVLEIDKGNAVKVQDAGYGEVEHVAIFDEAQRSWTHERLANYLKRGGTYGNKLKVPNFPMSEASFLIWSLDQREDWATIVCLVGGGQEINTGEAGISEWIKSLNETFTHWKVYISPKLTEAEYAEGQVNELLKHNPNVTYSDSLHLGVSLRSYRAEKLSAFVHALLDINDNAASIFAEIKDKYPIVLTRDMGKAKKWLQGKVRGTERTGVLISKESARYKPLGIHVLPSGDEDAVHWFLEDKQDTRSSNYL
;
A
#
# COMPACT_ATOMS: atom_id res chain seq x y z
N HIS A 1 -21.88 2.67 -3.08
CA HIS A 1 -23.04 1.99 -2.48
C HIS A 1 -23.47 0.85 -3.40
N LYS A 2 -23.53 -0.41 -2.93
CA LYS A 2 -23.74 -1.63 -3.74
C LYS A 2 -25.01 -1.57 -4.61
N PHE A 3 -26.01 -0.85 -4.15
CA PHE A 3 -27.30 -0.73 -4.84
C PHE A 3 -27.54 0.61 -5.57
N SER A 4 -26.53 1.48 -5.63
CA SER A 4 -26.67 2.81 -6.24
C SER A 4 -26.11 2.93 -7.66
N GLU A 5 -25.46 1.91 -8.20
CA GLU A 5 -24.84 1.98 -9.54
C GLU A 5 -25.87 2.19 -10.67
N SER A 6 -27.10 1.73 -10.49
CA SER A 6 -28.19 1.89 -11.46
C SER A 6 -29.16 3.01 -11.13
N LYS A 7 -29.05 3.68 -9.99
CA LYS A 7 -30.01 4.66 -9.49
C LYS A 7 -29.54 6.10 -9.64
N VAL A 8 -30.47 7.02 -9.81
CA VAL A 8 -30.20 8.47 -9.84
C VAL A 8 -29.98 8.98 -8.42
N ILE A 9 -28.93 9.72 -8.21
CA ILE A 9 -28.58 10.37 -6.94
C ILE A 9 -28.73 11.88 -7.13
N ALA A 10 -29.62 12.51 -6.40
CA ALA A 10 -29.84 13.95 -6.39
C ALA A 10 -29.42 14.53 -5.02
N PRO A 11 -28.20 15.04 -4.85
CA PRO A 11 -27.78 15.69 -3.61
C PRO A 11 -28.56 17.01 -3.44
N ILE A 12 -29.29 17.19 -2.33
CA ILE A 12 -30.04 18.40 -2.05
C ILE A 12 -29.51 19.04 -0.77
N LEU A 13 -29.01 20.29 -0.88
CA LEU A 13 -28.70 21.13 0.25
C LEU A 13 -29.91 21.99 0.63
N ILE A 14 -30.43 21.77 1.82
CA ILE A 14 -31.53 22.55 2.38
C ILE A 14 -30.94 23.64 3.28
N ALA A 15 -30.96 24.88 2.79
CA ALA A 15 -30.49 26.02 3.55
C ALA A 15 -31.68 26.82 4.06
N THR A 16 -32.02 26.72 5.33
CA THR A 16 -33.25 27.28 5.96
C THR A 16 -33.44 28.78 5.72
N LYS A 17 -32.38 29.54 5.50
CA LYS A 17 -32.44 30.98 5.20
C LYS A 17 -32.35 31.31 3.71
N TYR A 18 -32.32 30.31 2.83
CA TYR A 18 -32.18 30.51 1.39
C TYR A 18 -33.54 30.91 0.76
N GLN A 19 -33.63 32.14 0.21
CA GLN A 19 -34.85 32.70 -0.34
C GLN A 19 -34.87 32.78 -1.87
N LYS A 20 -33.79 32.30 -2.56
CA LYS A 20 -33.75 32.29 -4.02
C LYS A 20 -34.53 31.11 -4.58
N GLN A 21 -34.95 31.20 -5.87
CA GLN A 21 -35.53 30.07 -6.57
C GLN A 21 -34.60 28.85 -6.54
N SER A 22 -35.18 27.66 -6.44
CA SER A 22 -34.46 26.38 -6.45
C SER A 22 -33.50 26.27 -7.65
N SER A 23 -32.39 25.61 -7.45
CA SER A 23 -31.36 25.42 -8.48
C SER A 23 -31.92 24.82 -9.77
N ILE A 24 -31.35 25.21 -10.90
CA ILE A 24 -31.62 24.55 -12.19
C ILE A 24 -31.04 23.15 -12.12
N ILE A 25 -31.85 22.15 -12.42
CA ILE A 25 -31.43 20.76 -12.47
C ILE A 25 -30.59 20.55 -13.73
N GLN A 26 -29.32 20.21 -13.57
CA GLN A 26 -28.44 19.87 -14.66
C GLN A 26 -27.95 18.43 -14.50
N LYS A 27 -27.99 17.69 -15.62
CA LYS A 27 -27.35 16.37 -15.67
C LYS A 27 -25.87 16.50 -15.40
N SER A 28 -25.30 15.51 -14.71
CA SER A 28 -23.89 15.48 -14.46
C SER A 28 -23.08 15.50 -15.76
N VAL A 29 -21.99 16.27 -15.76
CA VAL A 29 -21.00 16.27 -16.86
C VAL A 29 -20.22 14.97 -16.97
N TYR A 30 -20.37 14.05 -16.02
CA TYR A 30 -19.63 12.79 -15.92
C TYR A 30 -20.36 11.59 -16.54
N ASN A 31 -21.52 11.81 -17.14
CA ASN A 31 -22.39 10.75 -17.67
C ASN A 31 -22.70 9.64 -16.64
N ASP A 32 -22.68 10.01 -15.37
CA ASP A 32 -23.14 9.18 -14.26
C ASP A 32 -24.57 9.59 -13.86
N LYS A 33 -25.22 8.80 -13.05
CA LYS A 33 -26.56 9.09 -12.54
C LYS A 33 -26.56 10.00 -11.29
N VAL A 34 -25.49 10.75 -11.05
CA VAL A 34 -25.39 11.72 -9.93
C VAL A 34 -25.61 13.12 -10.47
N LEU A 35 -26.67 13.80 -9.99
CA LEU A 35 -26.90 15.18 -10.33
C LEU A 35 -25.91 16.12 -9.64
N ASN A 36 -25.69 17.30 -10.23
CA ASN A 36 -24.99 18.37 -9.52
C ASN A 36 -25.78 18.74 -8.24
N PRO A 37 -25.08 19.12 -7.14
CA PRO A 37 -25.75 19.52 -5.91
C PRO A 37 -26.81 20.59 -6.14
N LEU A 38 -28.02 20.31 -5.68
CA LEU A 38 -29.18 21.20 -5.78
C LEU A 38 -29.32 21.96 -4.46
N VAL A 39 -29.72 23.24 -4.54
CA VAL A 39 -29.88 24.05 -3.34
C VAL A 39 -31.32 24.58 -3.30
N THR A 40 -31.93 24.46 -2.13
CA THR A 40 -33.30 24.99 -1.90
C THR A 40 -33.44 25.50 -0.48
N GLY A 41 -34.44 26.38 -0.28
CA GLY A 41 -34.95 26.71 1.04
C GLY A 41 -36.00 25.71 1.51
N GLU A 42 -36.44 25.85 2.75
CA GLU A 42 -37.43 24.96 3.38
C GLU A 42 -38.72 24.84 2.55
N GLY A 43 -39.25 25.96 2.02
CA GLY A 43 -40.47 25.97 1.23
C GLY A 43 -40.36 25.42 -0.20
N GLY A 44 -39.14 25.19 -0.72
CA GLY A 44 -38.94 24.73 -2.10
C GLY A 44 -38.63 23.25 -2.25
N ILE A 45 -38.57 22.49 -1.15
CA ILE A 45 -38.14 21.08 -1.13
C ILE A 45 -39.11 20.22 -1.99
N GLN A 46 -40.38 20.34 -1.77
CA GLN A 46 -41.40 19.53 -2.47
C GLN A 46 -41.36 19.77 -3.98
N GLU A 47 -41.26 21.03 -4.39
CA GLU A 47 -41.16 21.40 -5.81
C GLU A 47 -39.90 20.84 -6.44
N LEU A 48 -38.76 20.92 -5.74
CA LEU A 48 -37.50 20.44 -6.24
C LEU A 48 -37.48 18.92 -6.38
N ILE A 49 -38.00 18.17 -5.41
CA ILE A 49 -38.15 16.72 -5.46
C ILE A 49 -39.04 16.32 -6.64
N GLY A 50 -40.19 16.98 -6.81
CA GLY A 50 -41.07 16.74 -7.94
C GLY A 50 -40.40 16.96 -9.30
N LYS A 51 -39.56 18.00 -9.43
CA LYS A 51 -38.78 18.24 -10.64
C LYS A 51 -37.74 17.13 -10.91
N VAL A 52 -37.09 16.62 -9.88
CA VAL A 52 -36.11 15.50 -10.02
C VAL A 52 -36.85 14.24 -10.47
N ILE A 53 -37.96 13.87 -9.84
CA ILE A 53 -38.76 12.69 -10.20
C ILE A 53 -39.26 12.78 -11.65
N ASN A 54 -39.78 13.93 -12.04
CA ASN A 54 -40.27 14.13 -13.41
C ASN A 54 -39.16 14.07 -14.48
N LEU A 55 -37.91 14.32 -14.10
CA LEU A 55 -36.78 14.22 -15.03
C LEU A 55 -36.37 12.76 -15.32
N TYR A 56 -36.74 11.85 -14.43
CA TYR A 56 -36.40 10.42 -14.49
C TYR A 56 -37.63 9.54 -14.21
N PRO A 57 -38.66 9.58 -15.07
CA PRO A 57 -39.95 8.90 -14.84
C PRO A 57 -39.85 7.37 -14.87
N ASP A 58 -38.81 6.82 -15.53
CA ASP A 58 -38.65 5.38 -15.74
C ASP A 58 -37.76 4.72 -14.69
N GLU A 59 -37.33 5.46 -13.67
CA GLU A 59 -36.52 4.87 -12.60
C GLU A 59 -37.45 4.10 -11.63
N GLU A 60 -37.13 2.82 -11.42
CA GLU A 60 -37.82 1.97 -10.44
C GLU A 60 -37.61 2.47 -9.01
N ASP A 61 -38.55 2.17 -8.13
CA ASP A 61 -38.46 2.46 -6.70
C ASP A 61 -37.19 1.86 -6.09
N ILE A 62 -36.66 2.56 -5.10
CA ILE A 62 -35.48 2.12 -4.38
C ILE A 62 -35.81 0.83 -3.61
N ASP A 63 -35.06 -0.24 -3.85
CA ASP A 63 -35.14 -1.43 -3.05
C ASP A 63 -34.95 -1.09 -1.55
N SER A 64 -35.75 -1.69 -0.68
CA SER A 64 -35.68 -1.54 0.77
C SER A 64 -34.24 -1.84 1.31
N ASN A 65 -33.50 -2.70 0.63
CA ASN A 65 -32.11 -3.00 0.92
C ASN A 65 -31.17 -1.79 0.77
N TRP A 66 -31.54 -0.77 -0.02
CA TRP A 66 -30.73 0.44 -0.14
C TRP A 66 -30.67 1.23 1.16
N THR A 67 -31.79 1.34 1.86
CA THR A 67 -31.90 2.13 3.10
C THR A 67 -31.15 1.50 4.27
N ILE A 68 -31.04 0.17 4.29
CA ILE A 68 -30.31 -0.59 5.32
C ILE A 68 -28.86 -0.89 4.93
N SER A 69 -28.48 -0.61 3.68
CA SER A 69 -27.12 -0.85 3.21
C SER A 69 -26.15 0.15 3.83
N PRO A 70 -25.07 -0.29 4.47
CA PRO A 70 -24.11 0.60 5.10
C PRO A 70 -23.43 1.49 4.05
N TYR A 71 -23.32 2.76 4.36
CA TYR A 71 -22.48 3.68 3.60
C TYR A 71 -21.04 3.49 4.02
N ALA A 72 -20.26 2.88 3.17
CA ALA A 72 -18.84 2.62 3.41
C ALA A 72 -17.98 3.25 2.31
N PRO A 73 -17.47 4.48 2.49
CA PRO A 73 -16.54 5.11 1.55
C PRO A 73 -15.20 4.36 1.52
N THR A 74 -14.41 4.24 0.37
CA THR A 74 -13.08 3.63 0.37
C THR A 74 -12.15 4.50 1.21
N PRO A 75 -11.67 4.02 2.33
CA PRO A 75 -10.68 4.76 3.07
C PRO A 75 -9.41 4.87 2.23
N THR A 76 -8.71 5.96 2.41
CA THR A 76 -7.32 6.05 1.94
C THR A 76 -6.48 5.05 2.73
N ILE A 77 -5.30 4.68 2.21
CA ILE A 77 -4.40 3.79 2.95
C ILE A 77 -4.00 4.38 4.32
N ILE A 78 -4.01 5.69 4.44
CA ILE A 78 -3.71 6.41 5.69
C ILE A 78 -4.87 6.23 6.69
N GLU A 79 -6.11 6.40 6.25
CA GLU A 79 -7.29 6.18 7.08
C GLU A 79 -7.39 4.72 7.50
N ALA A 80 -7.17 3.79 6.57
CA ALA A 80 -7.13 2.37 6.86
C ALA A 80 -6.04 2.02 7.89
N ALA A 81 -4.81 2.53 7.73
CA ALA A 81 -3.73 2.31 8.68
C ALA A 81 -4.03 2.90 10.06
N ARG A 82 -4.66 4.09 10.13
CA ARG A 82 -5.10 4.69 11.39
C ARG A 82 -6.13 3.82 12.09
N THR A 83 -7.17 3.38 11.37
CA THR A 83 -8.21 2.52 11.93
C THR A 83 -7.63 1.21 12.44
N LEU A 84 -6.73 0.57 11.68
CA LEU A 84 -6.02 -0.64 12.12
C LEU A 84 -5.21 -0.42 13.39
N TYR A 85 -4.46 0.69 13.43
CA TYR A 85 -3.65 1.03 14.60
C TYR A 85 -4.50 1.38 15.82
N GLU A 86 -5.74 1.86 15.61
CA GLU A 86 -6.69 2.25 16.66
C GLU A 86 -7.50 1.10 17.23
N SER A 87 -8.14 0.34 16.33
CA SER A 87 -9.11 -0.70 16.71
C SER A 87 -8.49 -2.09 16.75
N HIS A 88 -7.26 -2.24 16.23
CA HIS A 88 -6.61 -3.53 16.03
C HIS A 88 -7.49 -4.51 15.19
N SER A 89 -8.41 -3.96 14.37
CA SER A 89 -9.37 -4.73 13.58
C SER A 89 -9.61 -4.10 12.19
N VAL A 90 -9.80 -4.93 11.19
CA VAL A 90 -10.13 -4.55 9.81
C VAL A 90 -11.64 -4.38 9.61
N GLU A 91 -12.45 -4.72 10.59
CA GLU A 91 -13.91 -4.79 10.44
C GLU A 91 -14.55 -3.50 9.93
N ASP A 92 -13.95 -2.36 10.26
CA ASP A 92 -14.43 -1.04 9.87
C ASP A 92 -13.88 -0.55 8.51
N ILE A 93 -12.94 -1.28 7.88
CA ILE A 93 -12.18 -0.78 6.72
C ILE A 93 -12.68 -1.35 5.40
N THR A 94 -13.21 -2.57 5.39
CA THR A 94 -13.53 -3.28 4.15
C THR A 94 -14.97 -3.04 3.67
N ARG A 95 -15.11 -2.82 2.34
CA ARG A 95 -16.32 -2.31 1.69
C ARG A 95 -17.25 -3.33 1.08
N HIS A 96 -16.69 -4.40 0.56
CA HIS A 96 -17.45 -5.45 -0.10
C HIS A 96 -17.33 -6.71 0.73
N GLU A 97 -18.44 -7.36 1.01
CA GLU A 97 -18.44 -8.61 1.77
C GLU A 97 -17.50 -9.67 1.16
N ALA A 98 -17.43 -9.74 -0.18
CA ALA A 98 -16.53 -10.66 -0.87
C ALA A 98 -15.05 -10.31 -0.69
N ASP A 99 -14.71 -9.03 -0.72
CA ASP A 99 -13.34 -8.54 -0.52
C ASP A 99 -12.92 -8.70 0.94
N LYS A 100 -13.84 -8.44 1.87
CA LYS A 100 -13.65 -8.65 3.30
C LYS A 100 -13.37 -10.11 3.60
N VAL A 101 -14.20 -11.03 3.12
CA VAL A 101 -14.04 -12.46 3.33
C VAL A 101 -12.68 -12.94 2.82
N MET A 102 -12.25 -12.48 1.65
CA MET A 102 -10.96 -12.87 1.06
C MET A 102 -9.78 -12.31 1.87
N THR A 103 -9.84 -11.03 2.24
CA THR A 103 -8.79 -10.39 3.06
C THR A 103 -8.70 -11.04 4.42
N ASP A 104 -9.83 -11.26 5.10
CA ASP A 104 -9.89 -11.92 6.41
C ASP A 104 -9.38 -13.36 6.35
N THR A 105 -9.72 -14.10 5.27
CA THR A 105 -9.21 -15.46 5.05
C THR A 105 -7.69 -15.48 4.89
N THR A 106 -7.14 -14.56 4.11
CA THR A 106 -5.68 -14.43 3.92
C THR A 106 -4.99 -14.10 5.24
N ILE A 107 -5.50 -13.13 5.99
CA ILE A 107 -4.95 -12.73 7.29
C ILE A 107 -5.01 -13.90 8.27
N ALA A 108 -6.17 -14.56 8.39
CA ALA A 108 -6.34 -15.71 9.29
C ALA A 108 -5.36 -16.84 8.96
N TYR A 109 -5.16 -17.14 7.67
CA TYR A 109 -4.21 -18.14 7.23
C TYR A 109 -2.77 -17.78 7.60
N ILE A 110 -2.35 -16.52 7.38
CA ILE A 110 -1.00 -16.07 7.75
C ILE A 110 -0.79 -16.15 9.26
N LEU A 111 -1.74 -15.70 10.06
CA LEU A 111 -1.68 -15.79 11.53
C LEU A 111 -1.62 -17.25 12.01
N GLU A 112 -2.31 -18.17 11.35
CA GLU A 112 -2.21 -19.60 11.64
C GLU A 112 -0.82 -20.16 11.32
N VAL A 113 -0.20 -19.74 10.21
CA VAL A 113 1.20 -20.11 9.88
C VAL A 113 2.16 -19.56 10.93
N ILE A 114 2.00 -18.30 11.35
CA ILE A 114 2.83 -17.69 12.41
C ILE A 114 2.70 -18.51 13.71
N LYS A 115 1.46 -18.80 14.12
CA LYS A 115 1.18 -19.60 15.33
C LYS A 115 1.83 -20.97 15.26
N ARG A 116 1.68 -21.69 14.14
CA ARG A 116 2.30 -23.00 13.91
C ARG A 116 3.82 -22.93 13.98
N SER A 117 4.42 -21.90 13.37
CA SER A 117 5.88 -21.71 13.40
C SER A 117 6.37 -21.55 14.82
N LYS A 118 5.66 -20.77 15.65
CA LYS A 118 5.96 -20.58 17.07
C LYS A 118 5.82 -21.88 17.85
N GLU A 119 4.71 -22.61 17.69
CA GLU A 119 4.43 -23.84 18.44
C GLU A 119 5.42 -24.97 18.11
N ASN A 120 5.88 -25.04 16.87
CA ASN A 120 6.78 -26.10 16.42
C ASN A 120 8.27 -25.72 16.43
N GLY A 121 8.61 -24.46 16.73
CA GLY A 121 9.99 -23.97 16.62
C GLY A 121 10.49 -23.98 15.16
N GLU A 122 9.62 -23.63 14.20
CA GLU A 122 9.91 -23.70 12.77
C GLU A 122 10.15 -22.31 12.17
N LYS A 123 10.86 -22.27 11.06
CA LYS A 123 11.03 -21.08 10.23
C LYS A 123 10.16 -21.19 9.00
N SER A 124 9.36 -20.17 8.71
CA SER A 124 8.41 -20.19 7.61
C SER A 124 8.36 -18.88 6.81
N ILE A 125 8.01 -19.00 5.55
CA ILE A 125 7.83 -17.88 4.64
C ILE A 125 6.52 -18.03 3.87
N CYS A 126 5.72 -16.97 3.83
CA CYS A 126 4.47 -16.87 3.08
C CYS A 126 4.62 -15.90 1.91
N PHE A 127 4.25 -16.32 0.70
CA PHE A 127 4.15 -15.43 -0.46
C PHE A 127 2.69 -15.14 -0.78
N VAL A 128 2.27 -13.90 -0.50
CA VAL A 128 0.92 -13.41 -0.76
C VAL A 128 0.92 -12.72 -2.12
N THR A 129 0.18 -13.27 -3.06
CA THR A 129 0.00 -12.67 -4.39
C THR A 129 -1.30 -11.89 -4.48
N GLY A 130 -1.42 -11.04 -5.46
CA GLY A 130 -2.68 -10.34 -5.75
C GLY A 130 -2.53 -9.26 -6.80
N VAL A 131 -3.64 -9.01 -7.49
CA VAL A 131 -3.71 -7.97 -8.51
C VAL A 131 -3.39 -6.58 -7.94
N PRO A 132 -2.97 -5.62 -8.75
CA PRO A 132 -2.75 -4.25 -8.29
C PRO A 132 -4.02 -3.68 -7.63
N GLY A 133 -3.88 -3.15 -6.41
CA GLY A 133 -5.02 -2.62 -5.65
C GLY A 133 -5.87 -3.64 -4.91
N ALA A 134 -5.50 -4.91 -4.86
CA ALA A 134 -6.21 -5.96 -4.11
C ALA A 134 -6.09 -5.86 -2.58
N GLY A 135 -5.40 -4.86 -2.05
CA GLY A 135 -5.27 -4.67 -0.61
C GLY A 135 -4.09 -5.38 0.05
N LYS A 136 -3.10 -5.85 -0.71
CA LYS A 136 -1.89 -6.52 -0.16
C LYS A 136 -1.24 -5.74 0.99
N THR A 137 -0.98 -4.46 0.79
CA THR A 137 -0.42 -3.56 1.81
C THR A 137 -1.27 -3.53 3.07
N LEU A 138 -2.61 -3.51 2.92
CA LEU A 138 -3.54 -3.55 4.05
C LEU A 138 -3.46 -4.87 4.82
N VAL A 139 -3.43 -6.01 4.10
CA VAL A 139 -3.22 -7.33 4.71
C VAL A 139 -1.93 -7.37 5.53
N GLY A 140 -0.83 -6.88 4.96
CA GLY A 140 0.45 -6.84 5.67
C GLY A 140 0.43 -5.98 6.92
N LEU A 141 -0.17 -4.80 6.85
CA LEU A 141 -0.32 -3.91 8.00
C LEU A 141 -1.19 -4.53 9.09
N ASP A 142 -2.30 -5.21 8.72
CA ASP A 142 -3.19 -5.86 9.68
C ASP A 142 -2.52 -7.05 10.36
N VAL A 143 -1.82 -7.90 9.61
CA VAL A 143 -1.02 -8.99 10.18
C VAL A 143 0.00 -8.43 11.18
N ALA A 144 0.70 -7.36 10.81
CA ALA A 144 1.70 -6.74 11.69
C ALA A 144 1.07 -6.20 12.98
N VAL A 145 -0.07 -5.51 12.89
CA VAL A 145 -0.79 -4.98 14.06
C VAL A 145 -1.29 -6.11 14.95
N LYS A 146 -2.00 -7.10 14.36
CA LYS A 146 -2.55 -8.23 15.14
C LYS A 146 -1.46 -9.03 15.83
N GLN A 147 -0.32 -9.25 15.16
CA GLN A 147 0.81 -9.95 15.75
C GLN A 147 1.46 -9.15 16.89
N THR A 148 1.59 -7.83 16.73
CA THR A 148 2.25 -6.97 17.73
C THR A 148 1.39 -6.75 18.96
N TYR A 149 0.09 -6.59 18.81
CA TYR A 149 -0.80 -6.24 19.91
C TYR A 149 -1.59 -7.43 20.48
N GLN A 150 -1.80 -8.49 19.69
CA GLN A 150 -2.53 -9.71 20.09
C GLN A 150 -3.81 -9.46 20.90
N GLY A 151 -4.56 -8.40 20.55
CA GLY A 151 -5.79 -8.00 21.23
C GLY A 151 -5.59 -7.26 22.56
N THR A 152 -4.38 -6.82 22.87
CA THR A 152 -4.04 -6.00 24.04
C THR A 152 -3.77 -4.54 23.64
N ASP A 153 -3.94 -3.60 24.58
CA ASP A 153 -3.64 -2.18 24.36
C ASP A 153 -2.13 -1.85 24.35
N ALA A 154 -1.28 -2.79 24.72
CA ALA A 154 0.17 -2.64 24.77
C ALA A 154 0.85 -3.64 23.82
N PRO A 155 1.90 -3.24 23.10
CA PRO A 155 2.64 -4.14 22.23
C PRO A 155 3.37 -5.21 23.04
N ILE A 156 3.31 -6.45 22.55
CA ILE A 156 4.07 -7.57 23.14
C ILE A 156 5.49 -7.48 22.59
N LEU A 157 6.43 -7.02 23.40
CA LEU A 157 7.77 -6.63 22.97
C LEU A 157 8.61 -7.77 22.36
N ASP A 158 8.40 -9.01 22.82
CA ASP A 158 9.22 -10.15 22.41
C ASP A 158 8.63 -10.93 21.21
N GLU A 159 7.43 -10.59 20.75
CA GLU A 159 6.71 -11.32 19.69
C GLU A 159 6.20 -10.40 18.59
N GLY A 160 6.65 -9.15 18.58
CA GLY A 160 6.20 -8.15 17.64
C GLY A 160 6.52 -8.50 16.18
N ALA A 161 5.82 -7.84 15.28
CA ALA A 161 6.07 -7.91 13.85
C ALA A 161 6.59 -6.58 13.34
N ILE A 162 7.48 -6.62 12.35
CA ILE A 162 7.96 -5.43 11.65
C ILE A 162 7.40 -5.40 10.23
N TYR A 163 6.82 -4.27 9.84
CA TYR A 163 6.39 -4.01 8.48
C TYR A 163 7.46 -3.23 7.72
N LEU A 164 7.95 -3.80 6.64
CA LEU A 164 9.06 -3.29 5.83
C LEU A 164 8.60 -3.00 4.40
N SER A 165 8.80 -1.77 3.93
CA SER A 165 8.50 -1.40 2.55
C SER A 165 9.68 -0.74 1.87
N GLY A 166 9.86 -1.02 0.59
CA GLY A 166 10.80 -0.32 -0.28
C GLY A 166 10.34 1.08 -0.70
N ASN A 167 9.07 1.43 -0.41
CA ASN A 167 8.47 2.72 -0.74
C ASN A 167 8.68 3.73 0.40
N GLY A 168 9.80 4.47 0.36
CA GLY A 168 10.15 5.47 1.37
C GLY A 168 9.06 6.51 1.63
N PRO A 169 8.50 7.18 0.60
CA PRO A 169 7.39 8.09 0.75
C PRO A 169 6.17 7.50 1.47
N LEU A 170 5.79 6.26 1.17
CA LEU A 170 4.69 5.59 1.86
C LEU A 170 5.00 5.39 3.34
N VAL A 171 6.19 4.88 3.66
CA VAL A 171 6.64 4.68 5.04
C VAL A 171 6.66 6.00 5.82
N ALA A 172 7.16 7.08 5.22
CA ALA A 172 7.21 8.40 5.86
C ALA A 172 5.82 8.93 6.18
N VAL A 173 4.88 8.83 5.24
CA VAL A 173 3.50 9.28 5.41
C VAL A 173 2.77 8.46 6.47
N LEU A 174 2.91 7.13 6.46
CA LEU A 174 2.32 6.24 7.46
C LEU A 174 2.88 6.53 8.86
N ASN A 175 4.20 6.63 9.00
CA ASN A 175 4.84 6.93 10.27
C ASN A 175 4.38 8.27 10.85
N GLU A 176 4.30 9.33 10.03
CA GLU A 176 3.85 10.64 10.50
C GLU A 176 2.37 10.63 10.88
N ALA A 177 1.51 9.99 10.07
CA ALA A 177 0.09 9.91 10.33
C ALA A 177 -0.22 9.14 11.61
N LEU A 178 0.40 7.98 11.82
CA LEU A 178 0.21 7.17 13.02
C LEU A 178 0.85 7.78 14.26
N ALA A 179 2.01 8.45 14.11
CA ALA A 179 2.64 9.17 15.22
C ALA A 179 1.78 10.34 15.71
N LEU A 180 1.16 11.09 14.77
CA LEU A 180 0.26 12.19 15.12
C LEU A 180 -0.98 11.67 15.85
N ASP A 181 -1.53 10.56 15.38
CA ASP A 181 -2.68 9.93 15.99
C ASP A 181 -2.38 9.43 17.41
N ASN A 182 -1.29 8.67 17.59
CA ASN A 182 -0.81 8.21 18.90
C ASN A 182 -0.57 9.39 19.86
N TYR A 183 0.10 10.46 19.39
CA TYR A 183 0.33 11.67 20.19
C TYR A 183 -0.99 12.31 20.64
N THR A 184 -1.96 12.45 19.74
CA THR A 184 -3.25 13.07 20.03
C THR A 184 -4.03 12.26 21.06
N LYS A 185 -4.02 10.93 20.95
CA LYS A 185 -4.67 10.02 21.91
C LYS A 185 -4.04 10.04 23.30
N CYS A 186 -2.71 9.95 23.36
CA CYS A 186 -2.01 10.05 24.65
C CYS A 186 -2.33 11.37 25.34
N ARG A 187 -2.38 12.46 24.59
CA ARG A 187 -2.71 13.79 25.13
C ARG A 187 -4.17 13.87 25.61
N SER A 188 -5.12 13.27 24.91
CA SER A 188 -6.53 13.25 25.32
C SER A 188 -6.75 12.41 26.59
N ARG A 189 -5.88 11.42 26.86
CA ARG A 189 -5.85 10.61 28.10
C ARG A 189 -5.08 11.30 29.23
N GLY A 190 -4.51 12.50 28.99
CA GLY A 190 -3.72 13.22 30.00
C GLY A 190 -2.27 12.72 30.15
N GLU A 191 -1.81 11.86 29.27
CA GLU A 191 -0.45 11.34 29.29
C GLU A 191 0.56 12.40 28.79
N LYS A 192 1.72 12.49 29.46
CA LYS A 192 2.82 13.36 29.06
C LYS A 192 3.70 12.65 28.03
N LYS A 193 3.29 12.66 26.79
CA LYS A 193 4.06 12.13 25.67
C LYS A 193 4.31 13.22 24.64
N ASN A 194 5.49 13.27 24.04
CA ASN A 194 5.76 14.22 22.96
C ASN A 194 5.64 13.55 21.58
N LYS A 195 5.53 14.36 20.53
CA LYS A 195 5.39 13.86 19.15
C LYS A 195 6.60 13.01 18.70
N SER A 196 7.81 13.36 19.17
CA SER A 196 9.03 12.61 18.85
C SER A 196 9.04 11.20 19.44
N ASP A 197 8.50 11.02 20.65
CA ASP A 197 8.38 9.70 21.27
C ASP A 197 7.36 8.83 20.52
N SER A 198 6.21 9.42 20.16
CA SER A 198 5.23 8.72 19.32
C SER A 198 5.81 8.30 17.97
N LYS A 199 6.60 9.18 17.35
CA LYS A 199 7.27 8.86 16.07
C LYS A 199 8.29 7.73 16.23
N ARG A 200 9.02 7.72 17.36
CA ARG A 200 9.98 6.64 17.66
C ARG A 200 9.29 5.30 17.84
N GLU A 201 8.16 5.26 18.50
CA GLU A 201 7.38 4.02 18.67
C GLU A 201 6.87 3.48 17.34
N VAL A 202 6.21 4.30 16.55
CA VAL A 202 5.71 3.87 15.23
C VAL A 202 6.86 3.44 14.31
N SER A 203 8.01 4.13 14.37
CA SER A 203 9.19 3.78 13.56
C SER A 203 9.82 2.44 13.93
N LYS A 204 9.50 1.85 15.07
CA LYS A 204 9.90 0.47 15.40
C LYS A 204 9.07 -0.56 14.64
N PHE A 205 7.81 -0.24 14.41
CA PHE A 205 6.81 -1.09 13.79
C PHE A 205 6.77 -0.99 12.26
N ILE A 206 6.92 0.22 11.69
CA ILE A 206 6.95 0.45 10.24
C ILE A 206 8.28 1.07 9.85
N GLN A 207 9.04 0.39 9.01
CA GLN A 207 10.36 0.84 8.57
C GLN A 207 10.53 0.75 7.06
N ILE A 208 11.41 1.60 6.54
CA ILE A 208 11.94 1.43 5.19
C ILE A 208 12.94 0.26 5.19
N ILE A 209 12.83 -0.61 4.21
CA ILE A 209 13.68 -1.82 4.10
C ILE A 209 15.19 -1.50 4.15
N HIS A 210 15.60 -0.36 3.59
CA HIS A 210 17.00 0.05 3.59
C HIS A 210 17.54 0.32 5.01
N ARG A 211 16.70 0.91 5.89
CA ARG A 211 17.09 1.15 7.28
C ARG A 211 17.21 -0.15 8.07
N TYR A 212 16.25 -1.05 7.91
CA TYR A 212 16.30 -2.38 8.50
C TYR A 212 17.58 -3.12 8.06
N ARG A 213 17.82 -3.16 6.75
CA ARG A 213 19.02 -3.77 6.18
C ARG A 213 20.31 -3.18 6.78
N ASP A 214 20.44 -1.85 6.82
CA ASP A 214 21.65 -1.19 7.34
C ASP A 214 21.83 -1.46 8.84
N THR A 215 20.74 -1.57 9.61
CA THR A 215 20.77 -1.99 11.02
C THR A 215 21.29 -3.42 11.16
N MET A 216 20.81 -4.33 10.33
CA MET A 216 21.27 -5.73 10.36
C MET A 216 22.72 -5.88 9.88
N LEU A 217 23.13 -5.12 8.86
CA LEU A 217 24.51 -5.08 8.40
C LEU A 217 25.48 -4.58 9.47
N ALA A 218 25.05 -3.64 10.32
CA ALA A 218 25.86 -3.17 11.44
C ALA A 218 26.15 -4.25 12.50
N LYS A 219 25.37 -5.33 12.50
CA LYS A 219 25.55 -6.48 13.42
C LYS A 219 26.53 -7.54 12.87
N ILE A 220 26.88 -7.48 11.59
CA ILE A 220 27.79 -8.47 11.01
C ILE A 220 29.27 -8.15 11.29
N LYS A 221 30.07 -9.18 11.32
CA LYS A 221 31.55 -9.08 11.42
C LYS A 221 32.10 -8.48 10.12
N ASN A 222 32.88 -7.42 10.23
CA ASN A 222 33.57 -6.80 9.09
C ASN A 222 35.10 -6.85 9.30
N PRO A 223 35.90 -7.41 8.38
CA PRO A 223 35.52 -7.92 7.07
C PRO A 223 34.77 -9.27 7.10
N VAL A 224 33.96 -9.51 6.06
CA VAL A 224 33.33 -10.81 5.82
C VAL A 224 34.42 -11.81 5.44
N GLU A 225 34.60 -12.86 6.21
CA GLU A 225 35.61 -13.88 5.98
C GLU A 225 35.03 -15.00 5.10
N ASN A 226 35.77 -15.36 4.04
CA ASN A 226 35.41 -16.47 3.13
C ASN A 226 34.00 -16.41 2.52
N GLY A 227 33.41 -15.23 2.40
CA GLY A 227 32.04 -15.06 1.87
C GLY A 227 30.95 -15.52 2.84
N VAL A 228 31.25 -15.75 4.10
CA VAL A 228 30.30 -16.13 5.14
C VAL A 228 29.98 -14.92 6.01
N LEU A 229 28.70 -14.66 6.24
CA LEU A 229 28.26 -13.63 7.19
C LEU A 229 28.26 -14.21 8.61
N GLU A 230 28.90 -13.52 9.53
CA GLU A 230 28.90 -13.84 10.95
C GLU A 230 28.41 -12.64 11.78
N ILE A 231 27.67 -12.90 12.85
CA ILE A 231 27.27 -11.87 13.81
C ILE A 231 28.50 -11.42 14.61
N ASP A 232 28.76 -10.13 14.60
CA ASP A 232 29.72 -9.50 15.52
C ASP A 232 29.02 -9.22 16.86
N LYS A 233 29.21 -10.11 17.82
CA LYS A 233 28.59 -10.00 19.15
C LYS A 233 28.88 -8.65 19.84
N GLY A 234 30.09 -8.11 19.69
CA GLY A 234 30.43 -6.80 20.25
C GLY A 234 29.72 -5.64 19.58
N ASN A 235 29.54 -5.71 18.26
CA ASN A 235 28.83 -4.69 17.50
C ASN A 235 27.29 -4.83 17.62
N ALA A 236 26.79 -6.06 17.70
CA ALA A 236 25.37 -6.33 17.96
C ALA A 236 24.93 -5.72 19.31
N VAL A 237 25.73 -5.85 20.36
CA VAL A 237 25.45 -5.22 21.67
C VAL A 237 25.40 -3.70 21.55
N LYS A 238 26.33 -3.06 20.84
CA LYS A 238 26.32 -1.60 20.63
C LYS A 238 25.06 -1.13 19.85
N VAL A 239 24.60 -1.92 18.90
CA VAL A 239 23.37 -1.61 18.13
C VAL A 239 22.14 -1.76 19.00
N GLN A 240 22.11 -2.74 19.92
CA GLN A 240 21.04 -2.87 20.92
C GLN A 240 20.99 -1.68 21.87
N ASP A 241 22.12 -1.23 22.39
CA ASP A 241 22.22 -0.04 23.24
C ASP A 241 21.72 1.24 22.56
N ALA A 242 21.80 1.29 21.23
CA ALA A 242 21.27 2.39 20.43
C ALA A 242 19.71 2.37 20.29
N GLY A 243 19.03 1.47 20.97
CA GLY A 243 17.55 1.32 20.95
C GLY A 243 17.01 0.58 19.74
N TYR A 244 17.85 -0.15 19.03
CA TYR A 244 17.45 -1.11 18.01
C TYR A 244 17.35 -2.48 18.67
N GLY A 245 16.13 -2.97 18.86
CA GLY A 245 15.84 -4.22 19.53
C GLY A 245 16.47 -5.46 18.88
N GLU A 246 16.22 -6.59 19.46
CA GLU A 246 16.50 -7.90 18.85
C GLU A 246 15.76 -8.03 17.50
N VAL A 247 16.19 -8.99 16.67
CA VAL A 247 15.48 -9.29 15.42
C VAL A 247 14.07 -9.76 15.75
N GLU A 248 13.08 -9.13 15.14
CA GLU A 248 11.68 -9.52 15.32
C GLU A 248 11.46 -10.97 14.83
N HIS A 249 10.48 -11.67 15.42
CA HIS A 249 10.12 -13.02 14.95
C HIS A 249 9.37 -12.99 13.63
N VAL A 250 8.65 -11.91 13.35
CA VAL A 250 7.83 -11.76 12.15
C VAL A 250 8.24 -10.52 11.38
N ALA A 251 8.53 -10.69 10.09
CA ALA A 251 8.80 -9.59 9.18
C ALA A 251 7.87 -9.66 7.96
N ILE A 252 7.21 -8.55 7.65
CA ILE A 252 6.38 -8.39 6.48
C ILE A 252 7.13 -7.52 5.47
N PHE A 253 7.38 -8.05 4.28
CA PHE A 253 8.03 -7.34 3.17
C PHE A 253 7.00 -6.95 2.13
N ASP A 254 6.70 -5.65 2.05
CA ASP A 254 5.86 -5.10 0.99
C ASP A 254 6.66 -4.89 -0.29
N GLU A 255 6.07 -5.23 -1.44
CA GLU A 255 6.72 -5.22 -2.75
C GLU A 255 7.99 -6.08 -2.79
N ALA A 256 7.93 -7.31 -2.25
CA ALA A 256 9.07 -8.20 -2.09
C ALA A 256 9.80 -8.50 -3.41
N GLN A 257 9.12 -8.42 -4.58
CA GLN A 257 9.72 -8.58 -5.90
C GLN A 257 10.75 -7.48 -6.24
N ARG A 258 10.76 -6.35 -5.51
CA ARG A 258 11.69 -5.24 -5.74
C ARG A 258 13.01 -5.36 -4.99
N SER A 259 13.25 -6.48 -4.32
CA SER A 259 14.54 -6.75 -3.64
C SER A 259 15.71 -6.66 -4.64
N TRP A 260 16.85 -6.20 -4.15
CA TRP A 260 18.02 -5.97 -5.00
C TRP A 260 18.76 -7.26 -5.31
N THR A 261 19.29 -7.32 -6.55
CA THR A 261 20.23 -8.38 -6.94
C THR A 261 21.51 -8.32 -6.09
N HIS A 262 22.22 -9.43 -6.04
CA HIS A 262 23.55 -9.50 -5.39
C HIS A 262 24.49 -8.40 -5.91
N GLU A 263 24.57 -8.21 -7.22
CA GLU A 263 25.47 -7.21 -7.82
C GLU A 263 25.12 -5.78 -7.39
N ARG A 264 23.84 -5.44 -7.37
CA ARG A 264 23.39 -4.11 -6.95
C ARG A 264 23.71 -3.86 -5.49
N LEU A 265 23.42 -4.83 -4.62
CA LEU A 265 23.67 -4.73 -3.19
C LEU A 265 25.16 -4.67 -2.88
N ALA A 266 25.97 -5.54 -3.48
CA ALA A 266 27.41 -5.55 -3.30
C ALA A 266 28.07 -4.23 -3.76
N ASN A 267 27.63 -3.68 -4.91
CA ASN A 267 28.11 -2.40 -5.40
C ASN A 267 27.71 -1.23 -4.48
N TYR A 268 26.52 -1.25 -3.92
CA TYR A 268 26.05 -0.25 -2.96
C TYR A 268 26.90 -0.29 -1.67
N LEU A 269 27.13 -1.47 -1.12
CA LEU A 269 27.89 -1.66 0.12
C LEU A 269 29.40 -1.39 -0.06
N LYS A 270 29.95 -1.65 -1.24
CA LYS A 270 31.33 -1.28 -1.58
C LYS A 270 31.57 0.22 -1.51
N ARG A 271 30.57 1.04 -1.90
CA ARG A 271 30.66 2.51 -1.91
C ARG A 271 30.40 3.14 -0.54
N GLY A 272 29.83 2.38 0.39
CA GLY A 272 29.28 2.88 1.65
C GLY A 272 27.86 3.42 1.46
N GLY A 273 26.92 2.87 2.22
CA GLY A 273 25.49 3.20 2.13
C GLY A 273 25.18 4.67 2.43
N THR A 274 24.02 5.12 1.96
CA THR A 274 23.61 6.54 2.00
C THR A 274 22.87 6.91 3.28
N TYR A 275 22.31 5.95 3.99
CA TYR A 275 21.48 6.16 5.19
C TYR A 275 22.31 6.09 6.48
N GLY A 276 22.91 7.23 6.87
CA GLY A 276 23.43 7.47 8.23
C GLY A 276 24.67 6.68 8.67
N ASN A 277 24.82 5.45 8.28
CA ASN A 277 25.99 4.61 8.53
C ASN A 277 26.75 4.38 7.22
N LYS A 278 27.90 5.02 7.10
CA LYS A 278 28.84 4.79 5.98
C LYS A 278 29.52 3.41 6.11
N LEU A 279 28.74 2.38 6.40
CA LEU A 279 29.26 1.02 6.55
C LEU A 279 29.68 0.52 5.17
N LYS A 280 30.98 0.30 5.01
CA LYS A 280 31.54 -0.34 3.82
C LYS A 280 31.68 -1.82 4.11
N VAL A 281 30.96 -2.65 3.38
CA VAL A 281 31.11 -4.10 3.44
C VAL A 281 31.57 -4.59 2.06
N PRO A 282 32.88 -4.67 1.82
CA PRO A 282 33.40 -5.17 0.56
C PRO A 282 33.12 -6.68 0.43
N ASN A 283 32.92 -7.14 -0.80
CA ASN A 283 32.69 -8.56 -1.13
C ASN A 283 31.46 -9.17 -0.44
N PHE A 284 30.41 -8.37 -0.26
CA PHE A 284 29.16 -8.85 0.31
C PHE A 284 28.59 -9.99 -0.54
N PRO A 285 28.30 -11.18 0.04
CA PRO A 285 28.10 -12.40 -0.75
C PRO A 285 26.66 -12.68 -1.14
N MET A 286 25.68 -11.90 -0.68
CA MET A 286 24.27 -12.23 -0.79
C MET A 286 23.49 -11.20 -1.62
N SER A 287 22.37 -11.63 -2.22
CA SER A 287 21.31 -10.73 -2.68
C SER A 287 20.55 -10.14 -1.48
N GLU A 288 19.73 -9.11 -1.72
CA GLU A 288 18.91 -8.53 -0.66
C GLU A 288 17.90 -9.55 -0.12
N ALA A 289 17.27 -10.34 -0.98
CA ALA A 289 16.37 -11.42 -0.59
C ALA A 289 17.05 -12.44 0.33
N SER A 290 18.22 -12.96 -0.08
CA SER A 290 19.02 -13.88 0.74
C SER A 290 19.39 -13.27 2.09
N PHE A 291 19.80 -12.01 2.11
CA PHE A 291 20.20 -11.33 3.34
C PHE A 291 19.02 -11.11 4.30
N LEU A 292 17.85 -10.81 3.78
CA LEU A 292 16.64 -10.65 4.59
C LEU A 292 16.20 -11.98 5.22
N ILE A 293 16.26 -13.09 4.46
CA ILE A 293 16.03 -14.43 5.03
C ILE A 293 17.09 -14.73 6.08
N TRP A 294 18.38 -14.51 5.76
CA TRP A 294 19.48 -14.73 6.68
C TRP A 294 19.30 -13.97 8.00
N SER A 295 18.82 -12.73 7.94
CA SER A 295 18.64 -11.90 9.13
C SER A 295 17.65 -12.50 10.12
N LEU A 296 16.54 -13.08 9.65
CA LEU A 296 15.56 -13.76 10.49
C LEU A 296 16.03 -15.21 10.82
N ASP A 297 16.86 -15.79 9.99
CA ASP A 297 17.43 -17.12 10.23
C ASP A 297 18.38 -17.14 11.43
N GLN A 298 18.86 -15.98 11.88
CA GLN A 298 19.65 -15.85 13.11
C GLN A 298 18.85 -16.10 14.39
N ARG A 299 17.52 -16.15 14.33
CA ARG A 299 16.70 -16.61 15.47
C ARG A 299 16.94 -18.09 15.68
N GLU A 300 17.17 -18.48 16.95
CA GLU A 300 17.38 -19.89 17.29
C GLU A 300 16.08 -20.69 17.39
N ASP A 301 14.98 -19.99 17.74
CA ASP A 301 13.68 -20.58 18.02
C ASP A 301 12.80 -20.67 16.75
N TRP A 302 12.11 -19.61 16.38
CA TRP A 302 11.20 -19.58 15.24
C TRP A 302 11.23 -18.22 14.56
N ALA A 303 10.83 -18.19 13.30
CA ALA A 303 10.65 -16.96 12.56
C ALA A 303 9.63 -17.13 11.43
N THR A 304 8.91 -16.06 11.09
CA THR A 304 8.03 -16.04 9.92
C THR A 304 8.26 -14.81 9.06
N ILE A 305 8.43 -15.01 7.77
CA ILE A 305 8.49 -13.96 6.77
C ILE A 305 7.18 -13.94 5.98
N VAL A 306 6.61 -12.77 5.76
CA VAL A 306 5.46 -12.57 4.87
C VAL A 306 5.88 -11.66 3.72
N CYS A 307 5.95 -12.20 2.52
CA CYS A 307 6.28 -11.46 1.29
C CYS A 307 4.98 -11.09 0.55
N LEU A 308 4.69 -9.79 0.44
CA LEU A 308 3.60 -9.28 -0.39
C LEU A 308 4.14 -9.04 -1.79
N VAL A 309 3.59 -9.75 -2.78
CA VAL A 309 4.10 -9.78 -4.16
C VAL A 309 3.08 -9.19 -5.12
N GLY A 310 3.47 -8.13 -5.84
CA GLY A 310 2.67 -7.53 -6.91
C GLY A 310 2.91 -8.25 -8.24
N GLY A 311 1.82 -8.66 -8.92
CA GLY A 311 1.90 -9.18 -10.29
C GLY A 311 1.93 -8.06 -11.33
N GLY A 312 2.47 -8.35 -12.52
CA GLY A 312 2.43 -7.47 -13.69
C GLY A 312 3.18 -6.14 -13.54
N GLN A 313 4.04 -6.00 -12.54
CA GLN A 313 4.89 -4.83 -12.37
C GLN A 313 6.27 -5.11 -13.00
N GLU A 314 6.71 -4.22 -13.87
CA GLU A 314 8.05 -4.29 -14.43
C GLU A 314 9.09 -4.19 -13.32
N ILE A 315 10.06 -5.10 -13.38
CA ILE A 315 11.20 -5.11 -12.48
C ILE A 315 12.21 -4.12 -13.03
N ASN A 316 12.63 -3.16 -12.20
CA ASN A 316 13.65 -2.20 -12.60
C ASN A 316 15.03 -2.88 -12.69
N THR A 317 15.93 -2.33 -13.50
CA THR A 317 17.30 -2.82 -13.61
C THR A 317 17.96 -2.94 -12.22
N GLY A 318 18.39 -4.16 -11.88
CA GLY A 318 19.00 -4.47 -10.59
C GLY A 318 18.02 -4.89 -9.48
N GLU A 319 16.73 -5.06 -9.78
CA GLU A 319 15.77 -5.76 -8.93
C GLU A 319 15.79 -7.26 -9.28
N ALA A 320 15.73 -8.11 -8.25
CA ALA A 320 15.98 -9.54 -8.40
C ALA A 320 14.70 -10.36 -8.67
N GLY A 321 13.54 -9.74 -8.52
CA GLY A 321 12.27 -10.45 -8.64
C GLY A 321 12.02 -11.47 -7.53
N ILE A 322 10.94 -12.22 -7.67
CA ILE A 322 10.58 -13.26 -6.71
C ILE A 322 11.45 -14.51 -6.86
N SER A 323 12.02 -14.72 -8.03
CA SER A 323 12.87 -15.89 -8.33
C SER A 323 14.07 -16.00 -7.39
N GLU A 324 14.65 -14.87 -6.97
CA GLU A 324 15.81 -14.84 -6.07
C GLU A 324 15.45 -15.29 -4.64
N TRP A 325 14.25 -14.96 -4.17
CA TRP A 325 13.73 -15.48 -2.89
C TRP A 325 13.61 -16.99 -2.94
N ILE A 326 12.99 -17.53 -4.00
CA ILE A 326 12.79 -18.97 -4.16
C ILE A 326 14.14 -19.69 -4.31
N LYS A 327 15.06 -19.13 -5.08
CA LYS A 327 16.40 -19.67 -5.24
C LYS A 327 17.13 -19.74 -3.89
N SER A 328 17.07 -18.68 -3.11
CA SER A 328 17.69 -18.64 -1.77
C SER A 328 17.13 -19.71 -0.84
N LEU A 329 15.81 -19.96 -0.89
CA LEU A 329 15.15 -21.01 -0.11
C LEU A 329 15.52 -22.42 -0.56
N ASN A 330 15.76 -22.62 -1.84
CA ASN A 330 16.16 -23.93 -2.37
C ASN A 330 17.63 -24.26 -2.16
N GLU A 331 18.51 -23.27 -2.21
CA GLU A 331 19.95 -23.48 -2.20
C GLU A 331 20.57 -23.31 -0.80
N THR A 332 20.09 -22.34 -0.03
CA THR A 332 20.73 -21.94 1.23
C THR A 332 19.86 -22.20 2.45
N PHE A 333 18.59 -21.84 2.38
CA PHE A 333 17.67 -21.92 3.53
C PHE A 333 16.65 -23.05 3.37
N THR A 334 17.14 -24.24 3.05
CA THR A 334 16.32 -25.41 2.70
C THR A 334 15.44 -25.93 3.84
N HIS A 335 15.71 -25.54 5.08
CA HIS A 335 14.93 -25.90 6.27
C HIS A 335 13.67 -25.05 6.47
N TRP A 336 13.54 -23.93 5.74
CA TRP A 336 12.37 -23.07 5.82
C TRP A 336 11.15 -23.73 5.19
N LYS A 337 9.99 -23.62 5.86
CA LYS A 337 8.69 -24.00 5.31
C LYS A 337 8.16 -22.89 4.41
N VAL A 338 7.75 -23.24 3.19
CA VAL A 338 7.34 -22.28 2.16
C VAL A 338 5.85 -22.40 1.90
N TYR A 339 5.12 -21.34 2.10
CA TYR A 339 3.68 -21.26 1.83
C TYR A 339 3.43 -20.32 0.67
N ILE A 340 2.80 -20.79 -0.39
CA ILE A 340 2.61 -20.01 -1.61
C ILE A 340 1.19 -20.16 -2.16
N SER A 341 0.74 -19.15 -2.91
CA SER A 341 -0.43 -19.26 -3.76
C SER A 341 -0.10 -20.05 -5.02
N PRO A 342 -0.97 -20.94 -5.51
CA PRO A 342 -0.83 -21.54 -6.84
C PRO A 342 -0.67 -20.49 -7.95
N LYS A 343 -1.24 -19.30 -7.77
CA LYS A 343 -1.15 -18.17 -8.70
C LYS A 343 0.26 -17.58 -8.85
N LEU A 344 1.13 -17.78 -7.88
CA LEU A 344 2.53 -17.34 -7.97
C LEU A 344 3.28 -18.03 -9.14
N THR A 345 2.77 -19.16 -9.61
CA THR A 345 3.35 -19.92 -10.68
C THR A 345 2.90 -19.47 -12.08
N GLU A 346 1.97 -18.50 -12.17
CA GLU A 346 1.52 -17.93 -13.44
C GLU A 346 2.58 -16.98 -14.04
N ALA A 347 2.53 -16.78 -15.35
CA ALA A 347 3.54 -16.01 -16.10
C ALA A 347 3.74 -14.56 -15.60
N GLU A 348 2.72 -13.98 -14.96
CA GLU A 348 2.78 -12.63 -14.39
C GLU A 348 3.80 -12.47 -13.25
N TYR A 349 4.22 -13.60 -12.65
CA TYR A 349 5.10 -13.63 -11.48
C TYR A 349 6.44 -14.30 -11.76
N ALA A 350 7.26 -13.79 -12.64
CA ALA A 350 8.57 -14.32 -12.98
C ALA A 350 8.57 -15.30 -14.18
N GLU A 351 7.81 -14.98 -15.21
CA GLU A 351 7.83 -15.70 -16.51
C GLU A 351 7.66 -17.23 -16.39
N GLY A 352 6.96 -17.70 -15.35
CA GLY A 352 6.74 -19.12 -15.10
C GLY A 352 7.94 -19.89 -14.53
N GLN A 353 9.08 -19.26 -14.30
CA GLN A 353 10.28 -19.91 -13.75
C GLN A 353 10.08 -20.42 -12.31
N VAL A 354 9.17 -19.83 -11.56
CA VAL A 354 8.87 -20.20 -10.17
C VAL A 354 8.46 -21.69 -10.08
N ASN A 355 7.69 -22.18 -11.03
CA ASN A 355 7.27 -23.59 -11.08
C ASN A 355 8.47 -24.55 -11.13
N GLU A 356 9.43 -24.28 -11.99
CA GLU A 356 10.61 -25.14 -12.13
C GLU A 356 11.46 -25.09 -10.85
N LEU A 357 11.60 -23.92 -10.25
CA LEU A 357 12.37 -23.76 -9.01
C LEU A 357 11.72 -24.47 -7.82
N LEU A 358 10.38 -24.58 -7.78
CA LEU A 358 9.66 -25.17 -6.66
C LEU A 358 9.44 -26.67 -6.79
N LYS A 359 9.59 -27.27 -7.98
CA LYS A 359 9.31 -28.70 -8.25
C LYS A 359 9.97 -29.69 -7.29
N HIS A 360 11.14 -29.33 -6.79
CA HIS A 360 11.99 -30.22 -5.99
C HIS A 360 12.09 -29.81 -4.53
N ASN A 361 11.36 -28.77 -4.12
CA ASN A 361 11.38 -28.33 -2.73
C ASN A 361 10.29 -29.06 -1.91
N PRO A 362 10.67 -30.00 -0.99
CA PRO A 362 9.72 -30.78 -0.21
C PRO A 362 8.97 -29.96 0.85
N ASN A 363 9.42 -28.75 1.13
CA ASN A 363 8.87 -27.88 2.16
C ASN A 363 7.84 -26.88 1.65
N VAL A 364 7.36 -27.03 0.41
CA VAL A 364 6.38 -26.15 -0.21
C VAL A 364 4.96 -26.63 0.07
N THR A 365 4.13 -25.71 0.56
CA THR A 365 2.68 -25.89 0.74
C THR A 365 1.93 -24.87 -0.09
N TYR A 366 1.01 -25.35 -0.94
CA TYR A 366 0.15 -24.49 -1.76
C TYR A 366 -1.14 -24.15 -1.04
N SER A 367 -1.57 -22.89 -1.09
CA SER A 367 -2.84 -22.42 -0.53
C SER A 367 -3.44 -21.29 -1.35
N ASP A 368 -4.71 -21.47 -1.77
CA ASP A 368 -5.47 -20.43 -2.45
C ASP A 368 -5.75 -19.21 -1.55
N SER A 369 -5.70 -19.41 -0.22
CA SER A 369 -5.86 -18.34 0.74
C SER A 369 -4.77 -17.27 0.66
N LEU A 370 -3.64 -17.54 0.00
CA LEU A 370 -2.55 -16.60 -0.21
C LEU A 370 -2.67 -15.79 -1.52
N HIS A 371 -3.86 -15.76 -2.13
CA HIS A 371 -4.10 -14.96 -3.33
C HIS A 371 -5.26 -13.99 -3.14
N LEU A 372 -5.01 -12.71 -3.36
CA LEU A 372 -6.02 -11.66 -3.38
C LEU A 372 -6.48 -11.40 -4.83
N GLY A 373 -7.49 -12.16 -5.27
CA GLY A 373 -7.92 -12.19 -6.68
C GLY A 373 -8.83 -11.04 -7.10
N VAL A 374 -9.36 -10.25 -6.14
CA VAL A 374 -10.29 -9.15 -6.43
C VAL A 374 -9.62 -7.82 -6.18
N SER A 375 -9.66 -6.92 -7.17
CA SER A 375 -9.16 -5.57 -6.99
C SER A 375 -10.18 -4.72 -6.23
N LEU A 376 -9.78 -4.21 -5.06
CA LEU A 376 -10.55 -3.21 -4.30
C LEU A 376 -10.78 -1.92 -5.10
N ARG A 377 -9.96 -1.65 -6.12
CA ARG A 377 -10.01 -0.45 -6.95
C ARG A 377 -10.84 -0.61 -8.23
N SER A 378 -11.42 -1.77 -8.44
CA SER A 378 -12.33 -2.13 -9.52
C SER A 378 -11.71 -2.75 -10.78
N TYR A 379 -12.36 -3.80 -11.23
CA TYR A 379 -12.43 -4.35 -12.58
C TYR A 379 -12.41 -3.28 -13.72
N ARG A 380 -12.79 -2.04 -13.40
CA ARG A 380 -12.73 -0.91 -14.35
C ARG A 380 -11.30 -0.44 -14.62
N ALA A 381 -10.36 -0.64 -13.70
CA ALA A 381 -8.99 -0.17 -13.84
C ALA A 381 -8.15 -1.01 -14.82
N GLU A 382 -8.49 -2.28 -15.03
CA GLU A 382 -7.75 -3.16 -15.93
C GLU A 382 -7.77 -2.65 -17.37
N LYS A 383 -8.94 -2.29 -17.89
CA LYS A 383 -9.07 -1.72 -19.25
C LYS A 383 -8.38 -0.37 -19.38
N LEU A 384 -8.40 0.45 -18.33
CA LEU A 384 -7.67 1.71 -18.32
C LEU A 384 -6.16 1.48 -18.32
N SER A 385 -5.66 0.55 -17.52
CA SER A 385 -4.24 0.16 -17.51
C SER A 385 -3.83 -0.40 -18.88
N ALA A 386 -4.61 -1.30 -19.46
CA ALA A 386 -4.36 -1.85 -20.78
C ALA A 386 -4.32 -0.74 -21.85
N PHE A 387 -5.22 0.25 -21.78
CA PHE A 387 -5.19 1.41 -22.67
C PHE A 387 -3.90 2.23 -22.51
N VAL A 388 -3.51 2.53 -21.27
CA VAL A 388 -2.30 3.32 -20.99
C VAL A 388 -1.06 2.58 -21.49
N HIS A 389 -0.93 1.28 -21.25
CA HIS A 389 0.17 0.46 -21.78
C HIS A 389 0.18 0.49 -23.33
N ALA A 390 -0.94 0.18 -23.96
CA ALA A 390 -1.02 0.19 -25.42
C ALA A 390 -0.69 1.57 -26.02
N LEU A 391 -1.10 2.66 -25.35
CA LEU A 391 -0.81 4.02 -25.79
C LEU A 391 0.69 4.36 -25.67
N LEU A 392 1.34 3.98 -24.56
CA LEU A 392 2.76 4.25 -24.31
C LEU A 392 3.67 3.40 -25.20
N ASP A 393 3.26 2.17 -25.50
CA ASP A 393 3.97 1.24 -26.37
C ASP A 393 3.69 1.49 -27.86
N ILE A 394 2.88 2.52 -28.18
CA ILE A 394 2.47 2.87 -29.54
C ILE A 394 1.84 1.66 -30.26
N ASN A 395 1.00 0.92 -29.56
CA ASN A 395 0.33 -0.26 -30.06
C ASN A 395 -0.97 0.13 -30.79
N ASP A 396 -1.20 -0.43 -31.98
CA ASP A 396 -2.39 -0.16 -32.82
C ASP A 396 -3.71 -0.48 -32.10
N ASN A 397 -3.71 -1.38 -31.12
CA ASN A 397 -4.88 -1.72 -30.31
C ASN A 397 -5.32 -0.59 -29.35
N ALA A 398 -4.52 0.44 -29.11
CA ALA A 398 -4.84 1.53 -28.20
C ALA A 398 -6.18 2.20 -28.57
N ALA A 399 -6.45 2.39 -29.85
CA ALA A 399 -7.67 3.01 -30.35
C ALA A 399 -8.92 2.17 -30.04
N SER A 400 -8.85 0.85 -30.19
CA SER A 400 -9.95 -0.07 -29.89
C SER A 400 -10.25 -0.13 -28.39
N ILE A 401 -9.22 -0.21 -27.55
CA ILE A 401 -9.36 -0.20 -26.09
C ILE A 401 -9.94 1.15 -25.62
N PHE A 402 -9.48 2.27 -26.20
CA PHE A 402 -10.04 3.58 -25.90
C PHE A 402 -11.55 3.68 -26.22
N ALA A 403 -11.99 3.12 -27.34
CA ALA A 403 -13.40 3.13 -27.73
C ALA A 403 -14.29 2.43 -26.68
N GLU A 404 -13.79 1.42 -25.98
CA GLU A 404 -14.52 0.71 -24.91
C GLU A 404 -14.60 1.48 -23.59
N ILE A 405 -13.64 2.38 -23.32
CA ILE A 405 -13.52 3.07 -22.02
C ILE A 405 -13.89 4.54 -22.07
N LYS A 406 -13.95 5.18 -23.23
CA LYS A 406 -14.14 6.64 -23.41
C LYS A 406 -15.37 7.20 -22.72
N ASP A 407 -16.45 6.42 -22.65
CA ASP A 407 -17.71 6.84 -22.00
C ASP A 407 -17.67 6.69 -20.48
N LYS A 408 -16.74 5.90 -19.96
CA LYS A 408 -16.58 5.64 -18.53
C LYS A 408 -15.46 6.47 -17.91
N TYR A 409 -14.42 6.76 -18.69
CA TYR A 409 -13.25 7.52 -18.23
C TYR A 409 -13.10 8.79 -19.08
N PRO A 410 -13.18 9.98 -18.48
CA PRO A 410 -12.97 11.24 -19.18
C PRO A 410 -11.48 11.43 -19.46
N ILE A 411 -11.03 10.96 -20.62
CA ILE A 411 -9.63 11.08 -21.06
C ILE A 411 -9.54 12.15 -22.14
N VAL A 412 -8.66 13.11 -21.97
CA VAL A 412 -8.39 14.17 -22.94
C VAL A 412 -6.89 14.33 -23.18
N LEU A 413 -6.53 14.76 -24.39
CA LEU A 413 -5.15 15.06 -24.75
C LEU A 413 -5.03 16.55 -25.06
N THR A 414 -4.07 17.22 -24.43
CA THR A 414 -3.75 18.63 -24.70
C THR A 414 -2.25 18.89 -24.55
N ARG A 415 -1.74 19.89 -25.28
CA ARG A 415 -0.39 20.44 -25.10
C ARG A 415 -0.37 21.70 -24.22
N ASP A 416 -1.52 22.16 -23.78
CA ASP A 416 -1.69 23.36 -22.95
C ASP A 416 -1.94 22.95 -21.50
N MET A 417 -0.94 23.17 -20.65
CA MET A 417 -1.00 22.85 -19.23
C MET A 417 -2.09 23.66 -18.50
N GLY A 418 -2.30 24.91 -18.89
CA GLY A 418 -3.35 25.74 -18.29
C GLY A 418 -4.76 25.20 -18.59
N LYS A 419 -4.98 24.71 -19.81
CA LYS A 419 -6.24 24.03 -20.16
C LYS A 419 -6.37 22.72 -19.43
N ALA A 420 -5.30 21.92 -19.28
CA ALA A 420 -5.32 20.68 -18.54
C ALA A 420 -5.73 20.90 -17.08
N LYS A 421 -5.10 21.87 -16.39
CA LYS A 421 -5.40 22.23 -15.00
C LYS A 421 -6.88 22.66 -14.84
N LYS A 422 -7.35 23.57 -15.69
CA LYS A 422 -8.75 24.03 -15.65
C LYS A 422 -9.75 22.89 -15.88
N TRP A 423 -9.43 22.00 -16.81
CA TRP A 423 -10.27 20.84 -17.09
C TRP A 423 -10.31 19.89 -15.90
N LEU A 424 -9.17 19.58 -15.27
CA LEU A 424 -9.10 18.75 -14.05
C LEU A 424 -9.89 19.39 -12.90
N GLN A 425 -9.68 20.69 -12.63
CA GLN A 425 -10.40 21.41 -11.58
C GLN A 425 -11.94 21.36 -11.78
N GLY A 426 -12.39 21.40 -13.03
CA GLY A 426 -13.82 21.24 -13.36
C GLY A 426 -14.35 19.80 -13.20
N LYS A 427 -13.46 18.82 -12.98
CA LYS A 427 -13.83 17.41 -12.80
C LYS A 427 -13.77 16.94 -11.36
N VAL A 428 -13.08 17.65 -10.48
CA VAL A 428 -12.91 17.30 -9.06
C VAL A 428 -14.23 17.37 -8.33
N ARG A 429 -14.50 16.36 -7.51
CA ARG A 429 -15.69 16.27 -6.66
C ARG A 429 -15.30 15.97 -5.21
N GLY A 430 -15.94 16.66 -4.29
CA GLY A 430 -15.80 16.39 -2.85
C GLY A 430 -14.35 16.48 -2.37
N THR A 431 -13.82 15.37 -1.90
CA THR A 431 -12.45 15.23 -1.37
C THR A 431 -11.44 14.72 -2.40
N GLU A 432 -11.84 14.59 -3.68
CA GLU A 432 -10.92 14.18 -4.73
C GLU A 432 -9.77 15.19 -4.89
N ARG A 433 -8.60 14.67 -5.23
CA ARG A 433 -7.40 15.47 -5.43
C ARG A 433 -6.87 15.26 -6.85
N THR A 434 -6.24 16.29 -7.39
CA THR A 434 -5.56 16.24 -8.69
C THR A 434 -4.07 16.31 -8.51
N GLY A 435 -3.32 15.74 -9.45
CA GLY A 435 -1.88 15.79 -9.45
C GLY A 435 -1.30 15.60 -10.85
N VAL A 436 -0.04 15.96 -11.03
CA VAL A 436 0.70 15.77 -12.28
C VAL A 436 1.69 14.63 -12.08
N LEU A 437 1.59 13.59 -12.91
CA LEU A 437 2.58 12.53 -12.97
C LEU A 437 3.64 12.89 -14.02
N ILE A 438 4.90 12.84 -13.63
CA ILE A 438 6.04 13.15 -14.50
C ILE A 438 7.17 12.14 -14.26
N SER A 439 8.00 11.92 -15.26
CA SER A 439 9.22 11.13 -15.10
C SER A 439 10.28 11.93 -14.35
N LYS A 440 11.21 11.26 -13.67
CA LYS A 440 12.36 11.90 -13.00
C LYS A 440 13.26 12.70 -13.96
N GLU A 441 13.18 12.42 -15.24
CA GLU A 441 13.94 13.11 -16.30
C GLU A 441 13.26 14.40 -16.78
N SER A 442 12.12 14.75 -16.17
CA SER A 442 11.31 15.91 -16.56
C SER A 442 11.85 17.26 -16.09
N ALA A 443 13.13 17.36 -15.73
CA ALA A 443 13.76 18.61 -15.31
C ALA A 443 13.58 19.78 -16.30
N ARG A 444 13.39 19.47 -17.59
CA ARG A 444 13.08 20.43 -18.65
C ARG A 444 11.76 21.19 -18.48
N TYR A 445 10.86 20.69 -17.61
CA TYR A 445 9.56 21.34 -17.35
C TYR A 445 9.57 22.28 -16.14
N LYS A 446 10.71 22.42 -15.44
CA LYS A 446 10.85 23.40 -14.34
C LYS A 446 10.41 24.82 -14.71
N PRO A 447 10.72 25.36 -15.92
CA PRO A 447 10.24 26.69 -16.34
C PRO A 447 8.71 26.81 -16.40
N LEU A 448 7.98 25.70 -16.48
CA LEU A 448 6.52 25.67 -16.46
C LEU A 448 5.93 25.52 -15.05
N GLY A 449 6.77 25.66 -14.01
CA GLY A 449 6.36 25.45 -12.61
C GLY A 449 6.16 23.98 -12.25
N ILE A 450 6.59 23.04 -13.08
CA ILE A 450 6.53 21.62 -12.82
C ILE A 450 7.86 21.20 -12.21
N HIS A 451 7.85 20.91 -10.94
CA HIS A 451 9.02 20.42 -10.22
C HIS A 451 8.94 18.90 -10.05
N VAL A 452 10.03 18.21 -10.39
CA VAL A 452 10.25 16.86 -9.88
C VAL A 452 10.44 17.04 -8.39
N LEU A 453 9.54 16.53 -7.57
CA LEU A 453 9.75 16.54 -6.12
C LEU A 453 11.09 15.85 -5.86
N PRO A 454 12.00 16.51 -5.09
CA PRO A 454 13.13 15.79 -4.55
C PRO A 454 12.56 14.56 -3.86
N SER A 455 13.22 13.43 -3.94
CA SER A 455 12.78 12.16 -3.34
C SER A 455 12.88 12.18 -1.80
N GLY A 456 12.57 13.32 -1.18
CA GLY A 456 12.60 13.50 0.26
C GLY A 456 11.32 12.98 0.89
N ASP A 457 11.48 12.18 1.95
CA ASP A 457 10.35 11.65 2.72
C ASP A 457 9.47 12.76 3.30
N GLU A 458 10.07 13.92 3.66
CA GLU A 458 9.36 15.10 4.19
C GLU A 458 8.41 15.73 3.16
N ASP A 459 8.80 15.78 1.89
CA ASP A 459 7.94 16.33 0.83
C ASP A 459 6.68 15.50 0.63
N ALA A 460 6.79 14.17 0.73
CA ALA A 460 5.65 13.27 0.65
C ALA A 460 4.69 13.47 1.83
N VAL A 461 5.21 13.67 3.04
CA VAL A 461 4.41 13.95 4.23
C VAL A 461 3.57 15.22 4.02
N HIS A 462 4.19 16.32 3.59
CA HIS A 462 3.47 17.57 3.31
C HIS A 462 2.44 17.40 2.18
N TRP A 463 2.81 16.72 1.09
CA TRP A 463 1.92 16.49 -0.03
C TRP A 463 0.65 15.75 0.36
N PHE A 464 0.75 14.72 1.19
CA PHE A 464 -0.38 13.84 1.52
C PHE A 464 -1.14 14.23 2.80
N LEU A 465 -0.49 14.86 3.79
CA LEU A 465 -1.08 15.07 5.11
C LEU A 465 -1.50 16.51 5.40
N GLU A 466 -0.93 17.51 4.70
CA GLU A 466 -1.27 18.90 4.96
C GLU A 466 -2.61 19.32 4.32
N ASP A 467 -3.19 20.35 4.86
CA ASP A 467 -4.47 20.91 4.41
C ASP A 467 -4.29 21.89 3.21
N LYS A 468 -5.39 22.47 2.75
CA LYS A 468 -5.39 23.43 1.62
C LYS A 468 -4.75 24.79 1.91
N GLN A 469 -4.28 25.05 3.11
CA GLN A 469 -3.57 26.30 3.44
C GLN A 469 -2.06 26.16 3.20
N ASP A 470 -1.55 24.91 3.16
CA ASP A 470 -0.15 24.65 2.84
C ASP A 470 0.03 24.48 1.32
N THR A 471 0.87 25.32 0.73
CA THR A 471 1.17 25.29 -0.72
C THR A 471 1.85 24.00 -1.19
N ARG A 472 2.37 23.19 -0.27
CA ARG A 472 3.00 21.90 -0.55
C ARG A 472 1.99 20.76 -0.58
N SER A 473 0.78 21.00 -0.10
CA SER A 473 -0.29 20.00 -0.04
C SER A 473 -0.91 19.74 -1.40
N SER A 474 -1.25 18.48 -1.67
CA SER A 474 -2.07 18.12 -2.81
C SER A 474 -3.50 18.67 -2.74
N ASN A 475 -3.91 19.20 -1.58
CA ASN A 475 -5.18 19.89 -1.39
C ASN A 475 -5.16 21.35 -1.87
N TYR A 476 -3.97 21.96 -2.01
CA TYR A 476 -3.81 23.35 -2.41
C TYR A 476 -4.06 23.56 -3.91
N LEU A 477 -3.82 22.57 -4.76
CA LEU A 477 -3.96 22.64 -6.23
C LEU A 477 -5.46 22.59 -6.68
#